data_5af454e67b321056f25fe2430f5837d4
#
_entry.id   5af454e67b321056f25fe2430f5837d4
#
_cell.length_a   1.000
_cell.length_b   1.000
_cell.length_c   1.000
_cell.angle_alpha   90.00
_cell.angle_beta   90.00
_cell.angle_gamma   90.00
#
_symmetry.space_group_name_H-M   'P 1'
#
loop_
_entity.id
_entity.type
_entity.pdbx_description
1 polymer ?
#
loop_
_entity_poly.entity_id
_entity_poly.type
_entity_poly.pdbx_seq_one_letter_code
_entity_poly.pdbx_strand_id
1 'polypeptide(L)'
;MQIKKLLFVTDFEELWFDALQSLMDLRKVGLNHVVFLHVIEREKVAMRRGTGYLKSEEIKLKEMANVRFINWAESLFEMGMECGAYVVVGDPVPKILSTAEVEKVDLVVTGRHKKAKMKGLYIDSQTLELLRRTTVPVLVHKYMTKDGKINKAPFEKPLLATDWSAPCGRAIEYLLGLKNIIKKAEIIHILTEKDMEGRSKTELQKIEKESKKRLEEVRLTLEGAKIEADTHLYVGNVVDQIETAARELDATMIVTGTTGKGAWRARWLGSVSHEAAEKLDLPTLLVP
;
A
#
# COMPACT_ATOMS: atom_id res chain seq x y z
N MET A 1 16.29 -4.54 0.96
CA MET A 1 15.87 -3.23 1.53
C MET A 1 15.35 -3.49 2.93
N GLN A 2 15.61 -2.65 3.93
CA GLN A 2 15.18 -2.86 5.32
C GLN A 2 14.22 -1.74 5.71
N ILE A 3 13.08 -2.09 6.32
CA ILE A 3 12.12 -1.10 6.83
C ILE A 3 12.51 -0.77 8.27
N LYS A 4 13.07 0.41 8.50
CA LYS A 4 13.46 0.89 9.85
C LYS A 4 12.47 1.91 10.39
N LYS A 5 11.94 2.75 9.51
CA LYS A 5 11.05 3.84 9.88
C LYS A 5 9.77 3.83 9.02
N LEU A 6 8.63 3.95 9.68
CA LEU A 6 7.29 3.91 9.11
C LEU A 6 6.59 5.25 9.35
N LEU A 7 5.99 5.85 8.31
CA LEU A 7 5.05 6.96 8.45
C LEU A 7 3.61 6.41 8.49
N PHE A 8 2.93 6.56 9.62
CA PHE A 8 1.55 6.14 9.81
C PHE A 8 0.62 7.35 9.72
N VAL A 9 -0.08 7.45 8.58
CA VAL A 9 -1.00 8.56 8.30
C VAL A 9 -2.41 8.15 8.73
N THR A 10 -3.00 8.87 9.66
CA THR A 10 -4.33 8.56 10.19
C THR A 10 -5.24 9.78 10.26
N ASP A 11 -6.51 9.57 9.95
CA ASP A 11 -7.61 10.50 10.23
C ASP A 11 -8.38 10.10 11.50
N PHE A 12 -7.97 9.00 12.14
CA PHE A 12 -8.63 8.34 13.27
C PHE A 12 -10.01 7.75 12.95
N GLU A 13 -10.34 7.56 11.68
CA GLU A 13 -11.59 6.92 11.26
C GLU A 13 -11.39 5.46 10.84
N GLU A 14 -10.45 5.18 9.93
CA GLU A 14 -10.16 3.82 9.45
C GLU A 14 -8.89 3.21 10.06
N LEU A 15 -7.86 4.03 10.28
CA LEU A 15 -6.59 3.57 10.84
C LEU A 15 -6.48 3.95 12.32
N TRP A 16 -6.92 3.03 13.16
CA TRP A 16 -6.74 3.06 14.61
C TRP A 16 -5.46 2.34 15.02
N PHE A 17 -5.18 2.33 16.31
CA PHE A 17 -4.01 1.67 16.88
C PHE A 17 -3.95 0.17 16.56
N ASP A 18 -5.10 -0.52 16.56
CA ASP A 18 -5.17 -1.93 16.18
C ASP A 18 -4.69 -2.20 14.76
N ALA A 19 -4.95 -1.27 13.83
CA ALA A 19 -4.42 -1.36 12.47
C ALA A 19 -2.89 -1.25 12.45
N LEU A 20 -2.31 -0.36 13.27
CA LEU A 20 -0.87 -0.28 13.44
C LEU A 20 -0.31 -1.56 14.08
N GLN A 21 -0.99 -2.10 15.09
CA GLN A 21 -0.57 -3.35 15.75
C GLN A 21 -0.49 -4.53 14.78
N SER A 22 -1.35 -4.59 13.77
CA SER A 22 -1.28 -5.64 12.73
C SER A 22 -0.01 -5.56 11.87
N LEU A 23 0.70 -4.43 11.90
CA LEU A 23 1.95 -4.21 11.17
C LEU A 23 3.20 -4.49 12.02
N MET A 24 3.05 -4.86 13.29
CA MET A 24 4.18 -4.98 14.23
C MET A 24 5.11 -6.15 13.93
N ASP A 25 4.72 -7.09 13.10
CA ASP A 25 5.64 -8.08 12.55
C ASP A 25 6.81 -7.44 11.77
N LEU A 26 6.66 -6.22 11.26
CA LEU A 26 7.76 -5.46 10.65
C LEU A 26 8.95 -5.25 11.59
N ARG A 27 8.77 -5.35 12.91
CA ARG A 27 9.87 -5.31 13.88
C ARG A 27 10.86 -6.46 13.67
N LYS A 28 10.37 -7.63 13.26
CA LYS A 28 11.21 -8.81 12.96
C LYS A 28 12.13 -8.59 11.75
N VAL A 29 11.86 -7.56 10.95
CA VAL A 29 12.66 -7.18 9.76
C VAL A 29 13.32 -5.80 9.89
N GLY A 30 13.27 -5.21 11.10
CA GLY A 30 14.07 -4.02 11.44
C GLY A 30 13.29 -2.77 11.79
N LEU A 31 11.96 -2.76 11.74
CA LEU A 31 11.16 -1.61 12.14
C LEU A 31 11.40 -1.29 13.63
N ASN A 32 11.87 -0.09 13.90
CA ASN A 32 12.09 0.41 15.26
C ASN A 32 11.56 1.83 15.50
N HIS A 33 11.06 2.50 14.47
CA HIS A 33 10.58 3.87 14.57
C HIS A 33 9.26 4.05 13.82
N VAL A 34 8.24 4.61 14.49
CA VAL A 34 6.95 4.97 13.90
C VAL A 34 6.77 6.48 13.99
N VAL A 35 6.50 7.11 12.86
CA VAL A 35 6.13 8.53 12.80
C VAL A 35 4.62 8.60 12.55
N PHE A 36 3.89 9.19 13.48
CA PHE A 36 2.47 9.46 13.32
C PHE A 36 2.26 10.77 12.59
N LEU A 37 1.31 10.79 11.66
CA LEU A 37 0.88 12.00 10.99
C LEU A 37 -0.64 12.09 10.96
N HIS A 38 -1.17 13.19 11.50
CA HIS A 38 -2.56 13.60 11.31
C HIS A 38 -2.59 14.96 10.61
N VAL A 39 -3.28 15.01 9.47
CA VAL A 39 -3.44 16.25 8.71
C VAL A 39 -4.87 16.77 8.90
N ILE A 40 -5.00 17.91 9.54
CA ILE A 40 -6.26 18.65 9.69
C ILE A 40 -6.48 19.42 8.39
N GLU A 41 -7.45 19.01 7.59
CA GLU A 41 -7.79 19.69 6.35
C GLU A 41 -8.23 21.15 6.62
N ARG A 42 -7.86 22.07 5.72
CA ARG A 42 -8.11 23.51 5.90
C ARG A 42 -9.59 23.83 6.06
N GLU A 43 -10.47 23.09 5.41
CA GLU A 43 -11.93 23.25 5.48
C GLU A 43 -12.46 23.04 6.91
N LYS A 44 -11.80 22.18 7.71
CA LYS A 44 -12.21 21.91 9.11
C LYS A 44 -11.95 23.10 10.04
N VAL A 45 -11.04 24.00 9.66
CA VAL A 45 -10.66 25.19 10.44
C VAL A 45 -11.00 26.50 9.73
N ALA A 46 -11.67 26.46 8.57
CA ALA A 46 -12.16 27.64 7.87
C ALA A 46 -13.53 28.06 8.39
N MET A 47 -13.81 29.38 8.39
CA MET A 47 -15.15 29.88 8.69
C MET A 47 -16.12 29.51 7.58
N ARG A 48 -17.29 28.96 7.94
CA ARG A 48 -18.34 28.57 6.98
C ARG A 48 -18.94 29.75 6.19
N ARG A 49 -18.84 30.97 6.75
CA ARG A 49 -19.32 32.23 6.12
C ARG A 49 -18.25 33.30 6.32
N GLY A 50 -17.51 33.64 5.25
CA GLY A 50 -16.49 34.68 5.25
C GLY A 50 -15.05 34.15 5.06
N THR A 51 -14.09 35.07 4.99
CA THR A 51 -12.66 34.80 4.86
C THR A 51 -12.02 34.77 6.25
N GLY A 52 -12.28 33.75 7.05
CA GLY A 52 -11.76 33.66 8.41
C GLY A 52 -11.20 32.29 8.75
N TYR A 53 -10.34 32.28 9.75
CA TYR A 53 -9.67 31.10 10.29
C TYR A 53 -10.06 30.89 11.75
N LEU A 54 -10.49 29.68 12.10
CA LEU A 54 -10.95 29.33 13.45
C LEU A 54 -9.78 28.77 14.28
N LYS A 55 -8.98 29.65 14.86
CA LYS A 55 -7.81 29.26 15.66
C LYS A 55 -8.15 28.38 16.87
N SER A 56 -9.29 28.63 17.51
CA SER A 56 -9.77 27.82 18.62
C SER A 56 -10.11 26.39 18.19
N GLU A 57 -10.68 26.21 17.01
CA GLU A 57 -11.00 24.87 16.47
C GLU A 57 -9.73 24.13 16.06
N GLU A 58 -8.75 24.83 15.47
CA GLU A 58 -7.42 24.25 15.21
C GLU A 58 -6.78 23.71 16.49
N ILE A 59 -6.75 24.53 17.56
CA ILE A 59 -6.15 24.13 18.85
C ILE A 59 -6.85 22.89 19.38
N LYS A 60 -8.18 22.90 19.43
CA LYS A 60 -8.99 21.77 19.89
C LYS A 60 -8.71 20.48 19.11
N LEU A 61 -8.69 20.55 17.77
CA LEU A 61 -8.42 19.39 16.93
C LEU A 61 -6.99 18.87 17.12
N LYS A 62 -6.01 19.76 17.28
CA LYS A 62 -4.63 19.37 17.59
C LYS A 62 -4.50 18.69 18.93
N GLU A 63 -5.14 19.22 19.97
CA GLU A 63 -5.14 18.63 21.32
C GLU A 63 -5.75 17.22 21.31
N MET A 64 -6.90 17.07 20.67
CA MET A 64 -7.55 15.75 20.54
C MET A 64 -6.66 14.71 19.82
N ALA A 65 -5.97 15.12 18.77
CA ALA A 65 -5.05 14.24 18.04
C ALA A 65 -3.81 13.90 18.89
N ASN A 66 -3.24 14.91 19.57
CA ASN A 66 -2.05 14.73 20.41
C ASN A 66 -2.33 13.76 21.58
N VAL A 67 -3.48 13.86 22.24
CA VAL A 67 -3.86 12.92 23.33
C VAL A 67 -3.88 11.48 22.81
N ARG A 68 -4.42 11.24 21.61
CA ARG A 68 -4.43 9.91 21.01
C ARG A 68 -3.01 9.42 20.69
N PHE A 69 -2.18 10.29 20.12
CA PHE A 69 -0.80 9.93 19.79
C PHE A 69 0.06 9.66 21.03
N ILE A 70 -0.17 10.37 22.14
CA ILE A 70 0.50 10.08 23.42
C ILE A 70 0.18 8.66 23.85
N ASN A 71 -1.11 8.27 23.89
CA ASN A 71 -1.50 6.91 24.29
C ASN A 71 -0.90 5.83 23.36
N TRP A 72 -0.83 6.10 22.05
CA TRP A 72 -0.23 5.18 21.10
C TRP A 72 1.30 5.11 21.27
N ALA A 73 1.93 6.25 21.56
CA ALA A 73 3.35 6.33 21.83
C ALA A 73 3.75 5.54 23.07
N GLU A 74 3.00 5.64 24.15
CA GLU A 74 3.21 4.85 25.37
C GLU A 74 3.25 3.36 25.06
N SER A 75 2.27 2.86 24.30
CA SER A 75 2.21 1.45 23.89
C SER A 75 3.41 1.04 23.01
N LEU A 76 3.91 1.93 22.15
CA LEU A 76 5.12 1.67 21.34
C LEU A 76 6.39 1.69 22.18
N PHE A 77 6.50 2.60 23.16
CA PHE A 77 7.64 2.64 24.08
C PHE A 77 7.75 1.38 24.92
N GLU A 78 6.62 0.85 25.39
CA GLU A 78 6.58 -0.45 26.10
C GLU A 78 7.12 -1.60 25.22
N MET A 79 6.95 -1.49 23.90
CA MET A 79 7.53 -2.43 22.95
C MET A 79 8.99 -2.10 22.58
N GLY A 80 9.59 -1.06 23.16
CA GLY A 80 10.98 -0.65 22.87
C GLY A 80 11.16 0.04 21.52
N MET A 81 10.11 0.70 21.01
CA MET A 81 10.14 1.41 19.74
C MET A 81 10.26 2.93 19.95
N GLU A 82 10.90 3.60 19.01
CA GLU A 82 10.89 5.06 18.92
C GLU A 82 9.62 5.55 18.21
N CYS A 83 9.14 6.73 18.58
CA CYS A 83 8.04 7.34 17.87
C CYS A 83 8.16 8.87 17.80
N GLY A 84 7.64 9.42 16.70
CA GLY A 84 7.42 10.85 16.50
C GLY A 84 5.96 11.11 16.16
N ALA A 85 5.48 12.35 16.34
CA ALA A 85 4.10 12.70 16.01
C ALA A 85 4.01 14.11 15.41
N TYR A 86 3.24 14.22 14.34
CA TYR A 86 2.93 15.47 13.66
C TYR A 86 1.42 15.66 13.57
N VAL A 87 0.93 16.80 14.07
CA VAL A 87 -0.45 17.26 13.86
C VAL A 87 -0.39 18.59 13.15
N VAL A 88 -0.69 18.60 11.87
CA VAL A 88 -0.50 19.76 10.99
C VAL A 88 -1.79 20.14 10.28
N VAL A 89 -1.95 21.42 9.96
CA VAL A 89 -3.05 21.91 9.11
C VAL A 89 -2.55 22.06 7.68
N GLY A 90 -3.34 21.60 6.71
CA GLY A 90 -3.01 21.77 5.29
C GLY A 90 -3.64 20.74 4.39
N ASP A 91 -3.09 20.64 3.19
CA ASP A 91 -3.49 19.66 2.20
C ASP A 91 -2.77 18.32 2.49
N PRO A 92 -3.47 17.19 2.59
CA PRO A 92 -2.87 15.93 3.04
C PRO A 92 -1.67 15.49 2.21
N VAL A 93 -1.78 15.43 0.88
CA VAL A 93 -0.71 14.87 0.04
C VAL A 93 0.61 15.62 0.15
N PRO A 94 0.68 16.97 0.03
CA PRO A 94 1.91 17.72 0.27
C PRO A 94 2.48 17.49 1.67
N LYS A 95 1.64 17.37 2.71
CA LYS A 95 2.09 17.14 4.08
C LYS A 95 2.65 15.73 4.28
N ILE A 96 2.00 14.71 3.71
CA ILE A 96 2.51 13.33 3.74
C ILE A 96 3.87 13.25 3.05
N LEU A 97 4.00 13.80 1.83
CA LEU A 97 5.24 13.75 1.07
C LEU A 97 6.37 14.49 1.78
N SER A 98 6.12 15.71 2.28
CA SER A 98 7.13 16.48 3.00
C SER A 98 7.55 15.82 4.31
N THR A 99 6.62 15.22 5.06
CA THR A 99 6.96 14.50 6.29
C THR A 99 7.75 13.24 5.98
N ALA A 100 7.36 12.49 4.94
CA ALA A 100 8.09 11.29 4.53
C ALA A 100 9.55 11.59 4.13
N GLU A 101 9.77 12.72 3.43
CA GLU A 101 11.10 13.18 3.03
C GLU A 101 11.94 13.64 4.22
N VAL A 102 11.39 14.50 5.09
CA VAL A 102 12.08 15.03 6.28
C VAL A 102 12.47 13.91 7.23
N GLU A 103 11.55 12.98 7.48
CA GLU A 103 11.74 11.85 8.38
C GLU A 103 12.53 10.70 7.73
N LYS A 104 12.74 10.73 6.43
CA LYS A 104 13.41 9.68 5.64
C LYS A 104 12.81 8.30 5.92
N VAL A 105 11.50 8.19 5.80
CA VAL A 105 10.78 6.95 6.08
C VAL A 105 10.97 5.93 4.97
N ASP A 106 10.92 4.64 5.33
CA ASP A 106 11.07 3.54 4.38
C ASP A 106 9.73 3.02 3.86
N LEU A 107 8.63 3.37 4.54
CA LEU A 107 7.27 2.98 4.19
C LEU A 107 6.28 4.04 4.65
N VAL A 108 5.34 4.41 3.78
CA VAL A 108 4.16 5.20 4.15
C VAL A 108 2.97 4.25 4.28
N VAL A 109 2.24 4.33 5.39
CA VAL A 109 0.98 3.62 5.59
C VAL A 109 -0.15 4.62 5.63
N THR A 110 -1.17 4.41 4.81
CA THR A 110 -2.39 5.21 4.77
C THR A 110 -3.61 4.30 4.69
N GLY A 111 -4.73 4.76 5.20
CA GLY A 111 -6.02 4.10 5.05
C GLY A 111 -6.67 4.39 3.69
N ARG A 112 -7.79 3.77 3.45
CA ARG A 112 -8.70 4.14 2.36
C ARG A 112 -9.63 5.24 2.88
N HIS A 113 -9.50 6.45 2.34
CA HIS A 113 -10.43 7.52 2.69
C HIS A 113 -11.82 7.25 2.11
N LYS A 114 -12.81 7.03 2.97
CA LYS A 114 -14.21 7.02 2.58
C LYS A 114 -14.72 8.46 2.54
N LYS A 115 -14.91 9.05 1.37
CA LYS A 115 -15.81 10.19 1.27
C LYS A 115 -17.22 9.72 1.56
N ALA A 116 -17.78 10.17 2.69
CA ALA A 116 -19.18 9.96 3.04
C ALA A 116 -20.10 10.43 1.91
N LYS A 117 -20.95 9.51 1.43
CA LYS A 117 -22.16 9.78 0.64
C LYS A 117 -22.02 10.33 -0.80
N MET A 118 -21.26 9.65 -1.67
CA MET A 118 -21.68 9.62 -3.09
C MET A 118 -21.66 8.18 -3.58
N LYS A 119 -22.84 7.66 -3.91
CA LYS A 119 -23.00 6.39 -4.64
C LYS A 119 -22.35 6.57 -6.00
N GLY A 120 -21.31 5.82 -6.28
CA GLY A 120 -20.71 5.71 -7.60
C GLY A 120 -19.36 6.40 -7.75
N LEU A 121 -18.32 5.59 -8.02
CA LEU A 121 -17.10 5.93 -8.78
C LEU A 121 -16.39 7.26 -8.46
N TYR A 122 -15.90 7.45 -7.24
CA TYR A 122 -14.88 8.45 -7.02
C TYR A 122 -13.78 7.87 -6.11
N ILE A 123 -12.66 7.63 -6.75
CA ILE A 123 -11.36 7.45 -6.14
C ILE A 123 -11.09 8.65 -5.26
N ASP A 124 -10.57 8.42 -4.08
CA ASP A 124 -9.96 9.50 -3.35
C ASP A 124 -8.78 10.05 -4.17
N SER A 125 -8.97 11.23 -4.71
CA SER A 125 -7.96 11.95 -5.49
C SER A 125 -6.64 12.08 -4.73
N GLN A 126 -6.66 12.03 -3.40
CA GLN A 126 -5.50 12.19 -2.52
C GLN A 126 -4.60 10.94 -2.54
N THR A 127 -5.16 9.73 -2.41
CA THR A 127 -4.37 8.49 -2.50
C THR A 127 -3.71 8.39 -3.88
N LEU A 128 -4.43 8.72 -4.95
CA LEU A 128 -3.87 8.74 -6.30
C LEU A 128 -2.75 9.76 -6.47
N GLU A 129 -2.96 10.97 -5.98
CA GLU A 129 -1.95 12.01 -6.05
C GLU A 129 -0.70 11.60 -5.25
N LEU A 130 -0.89 11.01 -4.07
CA LEU A 130 0.20 10.46 -3.27
C LEU A 130 1.01 9.42 -4.06
N LEU A 131 0.33 8.42 -4.64
CA LEU A 131 0.97 7.35 -5.39
C LEU A 131 1.70 7.83 -6.66
N ARG A 132 1.25 8.93 -7.26
CA ARG A 132 1.92 9.55 -8.43
C ARG A 132 3.19 10.32 -8.06
N ARG A 133 3.30 10.77 -6.82
CA ARG A 133 4.35 11.70 -6.38
C ARG A 133 5.35 11.08 -5.42
N THR A 134 4.98 9.98 -4.79
CA THR A 134 5.84 9.30 -3.82
C THR A 134 7.05 8.65 -4.49
N THR A 135 8.16 8.66 -3.80
CA THR A 135 9.36 7.87 -4.09
C THR A 135 9.56 6.75 -3.07
N VAL A 136 8.66 6.66 -2.11
CA VAL A 136 8.68 5.69 -1.01
C VAL A 136 7.51 4.72 -1.22
N PRO A 137 7.67 3.43 -0.95
CA PRO A 137 6.56 2.47 -0.98
C PRO A 137 5.39 2.92 -0.11
N VAL A 138 4.17 2.70 -0.60
CA VAL A 138 2.93 3.03 0.10
C VAL A 138 2.11 1.78 0.34
N LEU A 139 1.78 1.52 1.58
CA LEU A 139 0.80 0.52 1.97
C LEU A 139 -0.56 1.22 2.17
N VAL A 140 -1.49 0.97 1.25
CA VAL A 140 -2.90 1.29 1.48
C VAL A 140 -3.45 0.19 2.37
N HIS A 141 -3.46 0.44 3.67
CA HIS A 141 -3.81 -0.56 4.67
C HIS A 141 -5.33 -0.64 4.83
N LYS A 142 -5.84 -1.84 4.75
CA LYS A 142 -7.24 -2.19 4.92
C LYS A 142 -7.30 -3.22 6.05
N TYR A 143 -7.42 -2.72 7.27
CA TYR A 143 -7.42 -3.56 8.47
C TYR A 143 -8.63 -4.48 8.55
N MET A 144 -9.76 -4.01 8.03
CA MET A 144 -11.00 -4.79 7.98
C MET A 144 -11.47 -4.92 6.53
N THR A 145 -11.79 -6.15 6.12
CA THR A 145 -12.42 -6.45 4.83
C THR A 145 -13.88 -5.99 4.81
N LYS A 146 -14.51 -5.94 3.63
CA LYS A 146 -15.95 -5.64 3.49
C LYS A 146 -16.82 -6.61 4.27
N ASP A 147 -16.39 -7.86 4.40
CA ASP A 147 -17.10 -8.92 5.14
C ASP A 147 -16.84 -8.85 6.66
N GLY A 148 -16.16 -7.81 7.15
CA GLY A 148 -15.86 -7.61 8.56
C GLY A 148 -14.73 -8.47 9.13
N LYS A 149 -14.00 -9.19 8.30
CA LYS A 149 -12.82 -9.95 8.74
C LYS A 149 -11.64 -9.03 9.02
N ILE A 150 -10.98 -9.24 10.14
CA ILE A 150 -9.80 -8.49 10.54
C ILE A 150 -8.54 -9.16 10.00
N ASN A 151 -7.72 -8.40 9.30
CA ASN A 151 -6.42 -8.84 8.80
C ASN A 151 -5.32 -8.51 9.83
N LYS A 152 -4.98 -9.49 10.67
CA LYS A 152 -3.98 -9.34 11.74
C LYS A 152 -2.54 -9.59 11.29
N ALA A 153 -2.34 -10.21 10.14
CA ALA A 153 -1.02 -10.59 9.62
C ALA A 153 -0.90 -10.30 8.11
N PRO A 154 -0.92 -9.02 7.71
CA PRO A 154 -0.97 -8.66 6.30
C PRO A 154 0.23 -9.13 5.48
N PHE A 155 1.39 -9.31 6.09
CA PHE A 155 2.60 -9.72 5.39
C PHE A 155 2.80 -11.24 5.30
N GLU A 156 1.89 -12.04 5.85
CA GLU A 156 2.09 -13.49 5.97
C GLU A 156 2.07 -14.20 4.61
N LYS A 157 1.11 -13.83 3.75
CA LYS A 157 0.93 -14.45 2.42
C LYS A 157 0.68 -13.39 1.34
N PRO A 158 1.72 -12.63 0.92
CA PRO A 158 1.58 -11.63 -0.14
C PRO A 158 1.32 -12.26 -1.50
N LEU A 159 0.43 -11.64 -2.29
CA LEU A 159 0.19 -11.90 -3.70
C LEU A 159 0.90 -10.84 -4.53
N LEU A 160 1.99 -11.22 -5.19
CA LEU A 160 2.74 -10.36 -6.10
C LEU A 160 2.14 -10.42 -7.50
N ALA A 161 1.51 -9.34 -7.94
CA ALA A 161 1.07 -9.19 -9.32
C ALA A 161 2.18 -8.50 -10.14
N THR A 162 2.76 -9.22 -11.11
CA THR A 162 3.88 -8.72 -11.91
C THR A 162 3.52 -8.59 -13.39
N ASP A 163 3.98 -7.49 -13.98
CA ASP A 163 3.97 -7.24 -15.42
C ASP A 163 5.40 -7.14 -15.99
N TRP A 164 6.40 -7.52 -15.21
CA TRP A 164 7.83 -7.45 -15.54
C TRP A 164 8.38 -6.03 -15.69
N SER A 165 7.68 -5.02 -15.21
CA SER A 165 8.18 -3.64 -15.17
C SER A 165 9.25 -3.44 -14.10
N ALA A 166 10.03 -2.35 -14.21
CA ALA A 166 11.04 -2.03 -13.21
C ALA A 166 10.45 -1.84 -11.79
N PRO A 167 9.28 -1.19 -11.59
CA PRO A 167 8.62 -1.16 -10.28
C PRO A 167 8.28 -2.54 -9.74
N CYS A 168 7.83 -3.49 -10.58
CA CYS A 168 7.62 -4.86 -10.12
C CYS A 168 8.92 -5.55 -9.70
N GLY A 169 10.04 -5.25 -10.38
CA GLY A 169 11.37 -5.70 -9.94
C GLY A 169 11.72 -5.18 -8.53
N ARG A 170 11.48 -3.89 -8.27
CA ARG A 170 11.67 -3.31 -6.92
C ARG A 170 10.70 -3.91 -5.89
N ALA A 171 9.48 -4.26 -6.29
CA ALA A 171 8.54 -4.94 -5.41
C ALA A 171 9.06 -6.33 -4.98
N ILE A 172 9.71 -7.07 -5.87
CA ILE A 172 10.39 -8.33 -5.53
C ILE A 172 11.51 -8.07 -4.51
N GLU A 173 12.36 -7.06 -4.75
CA GLU A 173 13.42 -6.68 -3.80
C GLU A 173 12.87 -6.29 -2.43
N TYR A 174 11.70 -5.64 -2.41
CA TYR A 174 11.01 -5.27 -1.18
C TYR A 174 10.54 -6.52 -0.42
N LEU A 175 9.95 -7.49 -1.11
CA LEU A 175 9.55 -8.78 -0.51
C LEU A 175 10.75 -9.54 0.05
N LEU A 176 11.90 -9.53 -0.62
CA LEU A 176 13.14 -10.13 -0.10
C LEU A 176 13.56 -9.51 1.25
N GLY A 177 13.32 -8.21 1.44
CA GLY A 177 13.54 -7.53 2.72
C GLY A 177 12.59 -7.98 3.83
N LEU A 178 11.42 -8.55 3.48
CA LEU A 178 10.39 -9.03 4.40
C LEU A 178 10.47 -10.54 4.69
N LYS A 179 11.50 -11.23 4.26
CA LYS A 179 11.63 -12.70 4.28
C LYS A 179 11.33 -13.38 5.63
N ASN A 180 11.59 -12.68 6.74
CA ASN A 180 11.40 -13.27 8.08
C ASN A 180 9.94 -13.23 8.57
N ILE A 181 9.05 -12.56 7.82
CA ILE A 181 7.64 -12.42 8.18
C ILE A 181 6.70 -12.96 7.09
N ILE A 182 7.22 -13.26 5.92
CA ILE A 182 6.49 -13.93 4.86
C ILE A 182 6.58 -15.44 5.09
N LYS A 183 5.44 -16.13 5.17
CA LYS A 183 5.39 -17.59 5.22
C LYS A 183 5.43 -18.16 3.81
N LYS A 184 4.62 -17.61 2.91
CA LYS A 184 4.52 -18.03 1.53
C LYS A 184 4.16 -16.85 0.63
N ALA A 185 4.79 -16.72 -0.51
CA ALA A 185 4.45 -15.71 -1.51
C ALA A 185 3.73 -16.36 -2.71
N GLU A 186 2.63 -15.77 -3.15
CA GLU A 186 1.98 -16.15 -4.39
C GLU A 186 2.37 -15.15 -5.48
N ILE A 187 2.81 -15.63 -6.63
CA ILE A 187 3.28 -14.79 -7.73
C ILE A 187 2.36 -15.00 -8.93
N ILE A 188 1.75 -13.95 -9.41
CA ILE A 188 0.86 -14.02 -10.56
C ILE A 188 1.31 -13.12 -11.71
N HIS A 189 1.10 -13.62 -12.92
CA HIS A 189 1.11 -12.82 -14.14
C HIS A 189 -0.21 -13.00 -14.86
N ILE A 190 -0.75 -11.94 -15.43
CA ILE A 190 -2.01 -11.96 -16.15
C ILE A 190 -1.76 -11.60 -17.62
N LEU A 191 -2.13 -12.50 -18.53
CA LEU A 191 -2.19 -12.23 -19.96
C LEU A 191 -3.50 -11.51 -20.27
N THR A 192 -3.41 -10.34 -20.83
CA THR A 192 -4.58 -9.54 -21.23
C THR A 192 -5.07 -9.91 -22.61
N GLU A 193 -6.29 -9.50 -22.98
CA GLU A 193 -6.80 -9.63 -24.34
C GLU A 193 -5.84 -9.04 -25.38
N LYS A 194 -5.21 -7.90 -25.07
CA LYS A 194 -4.20 -7.25 -25.93
C LYS A 194 -2.96 -8.11 -26.18
N ASP A 195 -2.59 -8.94 -25.19
CA ASP A 195 -1.47 -9.86 -25.32
C ASP A 195 -1.80 -11.03 -26.25
N MET A 196 -3.08 -11.30 -26.48
CA MET A 196 -3.57 -12.43 -27.26
C MET A 196 -4.15 -12.04 -28.62
N GLU A 197 -4.67 -10.82 -28.76
CA GLU A 197 -5.36 -10.35 -29.95
C GLU A 197 -4.50 -10.46 -31.23
N GLY A 198 -5.08 -11.07 -32.29
CA GLY A 198 -4.44 -11.20 -33.59
C GLY A 198 -3.29 -12.22 -33.68
N ARG A 199 -3.06 -13.03 -32.62
CA ARG A 199 -1.94 -13.98 -32.57
C ARG A 199 -2.36 -15.39 -32.95
N SER A 200 -1.47 -16.10 -33.61
CA SER A 200 -1.61 -17.51 -33.92
C SER A 200 -1.46 -18.38 -32.68
N LYS A 201 -1.96 -19.61 -32.73
CA LYS A 201 -1.83 -20.63 -31.66
C LYS A 201 -0.36 -20.82 -31.24
N THR A 202 0.56 -20.82 -32.17
CA THR A 202 1.99 -21.01 -31.92
C THR A 202 2.59 -19.82 -31.18
N GLU A 203 2.18 -18.58 -31.51
CA GLU A 203 2.62 -17.37 -30.81
C GLU A 203 2.07 -17.32 -29.40
N LEU A 204 0.80 -17.73 -29.19
CA LEU A 204 0.20 -17.82 -27.87
C LEU A 204 0.95 -18.81 -26.98
N GLN A 205 1.28 -19.99 -27.51
CA GLN A 205 2.09 -20.99 -26.79
C GLN A 205 3.47 -20.47 -26.43
N LYS A 206 4.09 -19.66 -27.30
CA LYS A 206 5.38 -19.04 -27.01
C LYS A 206 5.28 -18.02 -25.88
N ILE A 207 4.23 -17.18 -25.87
CA ILE A 207 3.98 -16.18 -24.81
C ILE A 207 3.74 -16.89 -23.47
N GLU A 208 2.91 -17.92 -23.46
CA GLU A 208 2.64 -18.70 -22.25
C GLU A 208 3.93 -19.33 -21.70
N LYS A 209 4.73 -19.96 -22.55
CA LYS A 209 6.01 -20.55 -22.15
C LYS A 209 6.99 -19.52 -21.60
N GLU A 210 7.10 -18.36 -22.24
CA GLU A 210 7.96 -17.27 -21.79
C GLU A 210 7.49 -16.70 -20.45
N SER A 211 6.19 -16.49 -20.29
CA SER A 211 5.59 -16.02 -19.02
C SER A 211 5.83 -17.01 -17.89
N LYS A 212 5.63 -18.31 -18.12
CA LYS A 212 5.92 -19.35 -17.12
C LYS A 212 7.40 -19.38 -16.74
N LYS A 213 8.31 -19.22 -17.73
CA LYS A 213 9.75 -19.14 -17.46
C LYS A 213 10.10 -17.96 -16.56
N ARG A 214 9.58 -16.77 -16.84
CA ARG A 214 9.82 -15.57 -16.01
C ARG A 214 9.22 -15.70 -14.60
N LEU A 215 8.04 -16.29 -14.49
CA LEU A 215 7.44 -16.59 -13.18
C LEU A 215 8.36 -17.51 -12.37
N GLU A 216 8.88 -18.56 -13.01
CA GLU A 216 9.82 -19.48 -12.38
C GLU A 216 11.12 -18.80 -11.93
N GLU A 217 11.66 -17.86 -12.70
CA GLU A 217 12.84 -17.07 -12.32
C GLU A 217 12.57 -16.25 -11.04
N VAL A 218 11.37 -15.66 -10.91
CA VAL A 218 10.96 -14.93 -9.69
C VAL A 218 10.79 -15.90 -8.52
N ARG A 219 10.15 -17.05 -8.74
CA ARG A 219 9.98 -18.09 -7.72
C ARG A 219 11.34 -18.51 -7.14
N LEU A 220 12.27 -18.88 -8.02
CA LEU A 220 13.62 -19.28 -7.60
C LEU A 220 14.37 -18.17 -6.85
N THR A 221 14.14 -16.91 -7.21
CA THR A 221 14.72 -15.75 -6.51
C THR A 221 14.21 -15.67 -5.07
N LEU A 222 12.91 -15.84 -4.85
CA LEU A 222 12.30 -15.82 -3.51
C LEU A 222 12.71 -17.05 -2.69
N GLU A 223 12.71 -18.23 -3.29
CA GLU A 223 13.15 -19.47 -2.62
C GLU A 223 14.63 -19.43 -2.23
N GLY A 224 15.49 -18.83 -3.06
CA GLY A 224 16.88 -18.57 -2.74
C GLY A 224 17.06 -17.72 -1.48
N ALA A 225 16.08 -16.88 -1.16
CA ALA A 225 16.00 -16.11 0.08
C ALA A 225 15.27 -16.83 1.22
N LYS A 226 14.83 -18.07 1.02
CA LYS A 226 14.06 -18.92 1.95
C LYS A 226 12.60 -18.43 2.15
N ILE A 227 12.01 -17.82 1.14
CA ILE A 227 10.59 -17.53 1.05
C ILE A 227 9.96 -18.63 0.18
N GLU A 228 9.06 -19.45 0.74
CA GLU A 228 8.27 -20.37 -0.05
C GLU A 228 7.44 -19.59 -1.08
N ALA A 229 7.41 -20.04 -2.34
CA ALA A 229 6.73 -19.29 -3.38
C ALA A 229 6.09 -20.21 -4.44
N ASP A 230 4.84 -19.91 -4.82
CA ASP A 230 4.15 -20.52 -5.95
C ASP A 230 3.86 -19.51 -7.06
N THR A 231 3.69 -20.02 -8.28
CA THR A 231 3.48 -19.18 -9.46
C THR A 231 2.23 -19.57 -10.22
N HIS A 232 1.50 -18.56 -10.70
CA HIS A 232 0.25 -18.76 -11.41
C HIS A 232 0.17 -17.84 -12.63
N LEU A 233 -0.35 -18.34 -13.73
CA LEU A 233 -0.59 -17.58 -14.95
C LEU A 233 -2.10 -17.51 -15.18
N TYR A 234 -2.63 -16.29 -15.16
CA TYR A 234 -4.04 -16.01 -15.39
C TYR A 234 -4.25 -15.34 -16.75
N VAL A 235 -5.50 -15.35 -17.23
CA VAL A 235 -5.91 -14.71 -18.48
C VAL A 235 -7.16 -13.88 -18.24
N GLY A 236 -7.18 -12.62 -18.69
CA GLY A 236 -8.36 -11.76 -18.63
C GLY A 236 -8.09 -10.33 -18.17
N ASN A 237 -9.09 -9.71 -17.53
CA ASN A 237 -8.94 -8.38 -16.93
C ASN A 237 -8.01 -8.46 -15.72
N VAL A 238 -7.04 -7.56 -15.68
CA VAL A 238 -5.96 -7.64 -14.69
C VAL A 238 -6.49 -7.53 -13.26
N VAL A 239 -7.36 -6.56 -12.96
CA VAL A 239 -7.86 -6.33 -11.60
C VAL A 239 -8.79 -7.44 -11.14
N ASP A 240 -9.68 -7.92 -12.03
CA ASP A 240 -10.59 -9.01 -11.74
C ASP A 240 -9.82 -10.32 -11.46
N GLN A 241 -8.73 -10.56 -12.21
CA GLN A 241 -7.88 -11.74 -11.99
C GLN A 241 -7.05 -11.62 -10.72
N ILE A 242 -6.57 -10.42 -10.33
CA ILE A 242 -5.93 -10.20 -9.03
C ILE A 242 -6.91 -10.49 -7.88
N GLU A 243 -8.15 -10.01 -7.98
CA GLU A 243 -9.19 -10.26 -6.96
C GLU A 243 -9.49 -11.75 -6.84
N THR A 244 -9.66 -12.43 -7.97
CA THR A 244 -9.91 -13.87 -8.03
C THR A 244 -8.75 -14.65 -7.42
N ALA A 245 -7.52 -14.38 -7.85
CA ALA A 245 -6.33 -15.03 -7.32
C ALA A 245 -6.15 -14.78 -5.81
N ALA A 246 -6.38 -13.54 -5.36
CA ALA A 246 -6.27 -13.19 -3.95
C ALA A 246 -7.22 -14.03 -3.07
N ARG A 247 -8.42 -14.29 -3.56
CA ARG A 247 -9.41 -15.11 -2.87
C ARG A 247 -9.09 -16.60 -2.95
N GLU A 248 -8.74 -17.12 -4.15
CA GLU A 248 -8.45 -18.54 -4.38
C GLU A 248 -7.20 -19.00 -3.63
N LEU A 249 -6.22 -18.13 -3.51
CA LEU A 249 -4.93 -18.40 -2.90
C LEU A 249 -4.87 -17.94 -1.43
N ASP A 250 -5.97 -17.49 -0.84
CA ASP A 250 -6.03 -16.96 0.54
C ASP A 250 -4.92 -15.92 0.83
N ALA A 251 -4.70 -15.01 -0.10
CA ALA A 251 -3.70 -13.97 0.07
C ALA A 251 -4.06 -13.01 1.22
N THR A 252 -3.04 -12.49 1.91
CA THR A 252 -3.23 -11.54 3.01
C THR A 252 -2.91 -10.09 2.60
N MET A 253 -2.20 -9.90 1.49
CA MET A 253 -1.84 -8.59 0.94
C MET A 253 -1.63 -8.71 -0.56
N ILE A 254 -1.89 -7.63 -1.28
CA ILE A 254 -1.53 -7.50 -2.69
C ILE A 254 -0.28 -6.64 -2.80
N VAL A 255 0.66 -7.04 -3.65
CA VAL A 255 1.89 -6.31 -3.92
C VAL A 255 2.02 -6.07 -5.41
N THR A 256 2.27 -4.83 -5.81
CA THR A 256 2.49 -4.46 -7.22
C THR A 256 3.36 -3.22 -7.35
N GLY A 257 3.92 -3.00 -8.54
CA GLY A 257 4.55 -1.72 -8.87
C GLY A 257 3.53 -0.60 -9.06
N THR A 258 3.93 0.65 -8.89
CA THR A 258 3.03 1.82 -9.11
C THR A 258 2.81 2.12 -10.59
N THR A 259 3.72 1.71 -11.49
CA THR A 259 3.65 1.94 -12.94
C THR A 259 3.94 0.66 -13.70
N GLY A 260 3.26 0.44 -14.84
CA GLY A 260 3.46 -0.72 -15.68
C GLY A 260 4.34 -0.45 -16.92
N LYS A 261 4.49 -1.45 -17.79
CA LYS A 261 5.32 -1.42 -19.02
C LYS A 261 5.07 -0.26 -19.99
N GLY A 262 3.89 0.37 -19.93
CA GLY A 262 3.49 1.44 -20.87
C GLY A 262 3.71 2.88 -20.38
N ALA A 263 4.28 3.08 -19.21
CA ALA A 263 4.43 4.40 -18.62
C ALA A 263 5.65 5.15 -19.19
N TRP A 264 5.42 5.94 -20.22
CA TRP A 264 6.47 6.77 -20.88
C TRP A 264 6.88 8.01 -20.08
N ARG A 265 6.20 8.29 -18.96
CA ARG A 265 6.56 9.40 -18.06
C ARG A 265 6.48 8.93 -16.60
N ALA A 266 7.51 9.24 -15.85
CA ALA A 266 7.69 8.88 -14.43
C ALA A 266 6.59 9.39 -13.45
N ARG A 267 5.49 9.96 -13.95
CA ARG A 267 4.36 10.51 -13.18
C ARG A 267 3.01 9.86 -13.50
N TRP A 268 2.97 8.76 -14.26
CA TRP A 268 1.72 8.07 -14.57
C TRP A 268 1.56 6.86 -13.67
N LEU A 269 0.58 6.93 -12.77
CA LEU A 269 0.14 5.76 -12.02
C LEU A 269 -0.53 4.79 -13.01
N GLY A 270 -0.17 3.50 -12.94
CA GLY A 270 -0.81 2.47 -13.75
C GLY A 270 -2.28 2.30 -13.37
N SER A 271 -3.15 2.04 -14.35
CA SER A 271 -4.57 1.79 -14.10
C SER A 271 -4.78 0.65 -13.09
N VAL A 272 -3.99 -0.41 -13.21
CA VAL A 272 -4.04 -1.58 -12.32
C VAL A 272 -3.71 -1.23 -10.87
N SER A 273 -2.61 -0.50 -10.63
CA SER A 273 -2.18 -0.10 -9.28
C SER A 273 -3.21 0.78 -8.59
N HIS A 274 -3.83 1.66 -9.38
CA HIS A 274 -4.90 2.52 -8.97
C HIS A 274 -6.15 1.72 -8.56
N GLU A 275 -6.67 0.89 -9.47
CA GLU A 275 -7.86 0.09 -9.21
C GLU A 275 -7.63 -0.92 -8.08
N ALA A 276 -6.44 -1.50 -7.97
CA ALA A 276 -6.08 -2.40 -6.87
C ALA A 276 -6.11 -1.70 -5.51
N ALA A 277 -5.55 -0.49 -5.43
CA ALA A 277 -5.59 0.29 -4.19
C ALA A 277 -7.01 0.64 -3.76
N GLU A 278 -7.89 0.89 -4.72
CA GLU A 278 -9.26 1.34 -4.47
C GLU A 278 -10.26 0.20 -4.25
N LYS A 279 -10.31 -0.73 -5.21
CA LYS A 279 -11.41 -1.70 -5.30
C LYS A 279 -11.20 -2.96 -4.48
N LEU A 280 -9.94 -3.42 -4.38
CA LEU A 280 -9.63 -4.67 -3.70
C LEU A 280 -9.76 -4.54 -2.18
N ASP A 281 -10.13 -5.62 -1.51
CA ASP A 281 -10.41 -5.61 -0.07
C ASP A 281 -9.18 -5.86 0.80
N LEU A 282 -8.12 -6.38 0.21
CA LEU A 282 -6.87 -6.64 0.93
C LEU A 282 -5.97 -5.39 0.99
N PRO A 283 -5.13 -5.26 2.04
CA PRO A 283 -4.04 -4.31 2.05
C PRO A 283 -3.26 -4.36 0.75
N THR A 284 -2.92 -3.20 0.19
CA THR A 284 -2.23 -3.14 -1.10
C THR A 284 -0.92 -2.36 -0.94
N LEU A 285 0.19 -3.05 -1.12
CA LEU A 285 1.54 -2.47 -1.13
C LEU A 285 1.92 -2.08 -2.56
N LEU A 286 2.19 -0.81 -2.74
CA LEU A 286 2.50 -0.17 -4.01
C LEU A 286 3.94 0.32 -3.97
N VAL A 287 4.79 -0.24 -4.84
CA VAL A 287 6.23 0.09 -4.90
C VAL A 287 6.51 0.96 -6.11
N PRO A 288 7.03 2.20 -5.91
CA PRO A 288 7.30 3.16 -6.97
C PRO A 288 8.47 2.79 -7.87
#